data_4f8df198f5cadd4e7a1c93c2d55bd07d
#
_entry.id   4f8df198f5cadd4e7a1c93c2d55bd07d
#
_cell.length_a   1.000
_cell.length_b   1.000
_cell.length_c   1.000
_cell.angle_alpha   90.00
_cell.angle_beta   90.00
_cell.angle_gamma   90.00
#
_symmetry.space_group_name_H-M   'P 1'
#
loop_
_entity.id
_entity.type
_entity.pdbx_description
1 polymer ?
#
loop_
_entity_poly.entity_id
_entity_poly.type
_entity_poly.pdbx_seq_one_letter_code
_entity_poly.pdbx_strand_id
1 'polypeptide(L)'
;MHKILLSLFTILIVVLLFACKTSQESAQTTKKNKPVIIGYVPGFRGELDEKTIDANKLTHINYAFVDVKDSMAWLTNLATDTINFRKLNYLKNDNPDLKIIISIGGWAWSENFSDAVLTQNSRRKFAQTGAAIVERYNLDGIDIDWEYPGMRGEDNVFRTEDKENFTLMFKAIREELDKMTTKTGKTYQVTTALPCFPKLFQVTEMGEVAKYIDYLNIMAYDYYVNGDTAGHHSNLYHSENYDKEDSGNKA
;
A
#
# COMPACT_ATOMS: atom_id res chain seq x y z
N MET A 1 68.40 -33.05 14.76
CA MET A 1 67.14 -33.23 15.47
C MET A 1 66.48 -31.89 15.84
N HIS A 2 67.17 -30.87 16.38
CA HIS A 2 66.55 -29.59 16.80
C HIS A 2 65.86 -28.80 15.70
N LYS A 3 66.38 -28.80 14.48
CA LYS A 3 65.78 -28.04 13.34
C LYS A 3 64.47 -28.68 12.82
N ILE A 4 64.31 -29.98 12.92
CA ILE A 4 63.10 -30.69 12.49
C ILE A 4 61.96 -30.49 13.50
N LEU A 5 62.28 -30.47 14.80
CA LEU A 5 61.31 -30.20 15.85
C LEU A 5 60.75 -28.78 15.80
N LEU A 6 61.59 -27.78 15.46
CA LEU A 6 61.17 -26.38 15.34
C LEU A 6 60.26 -26.19 14.13
N SER A 7 60.50 -26.89 13.01
CA SER A 7 59.66 -26.83 11.81
C SER A 7 58.27 -27.48 12.04
N LEU A 8 58.19 -28.57 12.78
CA LEU A 8 56.94 -29.23 13.14
C LEU A 8 56.08 -28.38 14.10
N PHE A 9 56.72 -27.64 15.02
CA PHE A 9 56.04 -26.77 15.96
C PHE A 9 55.44 -25.50 15.26
N THR A 10 56.19 -24.96 14.28
CA THR A 10 55.69 -23.81 13.46
C THR A 10 54.52 -24.21 12.56
N ILE A 11 54.52 -25.43 11.98
CA ILE A 11 53.40 -25.90 11.15
C ILE A 11 52.15 -26.16 12.02
N LEU A 12 52.31 -26.66 13.23
CA LEU A 12 51.21 -26.92 14.17
C LEU A 12 50.55 -25.61 14.63
N ILE A 13 51.32 -24.53 14.88
CA ILE A 13 50.80 -23.21 15.24
C ILE A 13 50.06 -22.56 14.07
N VAL A 14 50.54 -22.72 12.83
CA VAL A 14 49.84 -22.19 11.65
C VAL A 14 48.50 -22.91 11.40
N VAL A 15 48.46 -24.24 11.61
CA VAL A 15 47.21 -24.99 11.47
C VAL A 15 46.22 -24.63 12.55
N LEU A 16 46.63 -24.37 13.80
CA LEU A 16 45.78 -23.92 14.89
C LEU A 16 45.23 -22.49 14.65
N LEU A 17 46.00 -21.62 13.99
CA LEU A 17 45.54 -20.26 13.62
C LEU A 17 44.52 -20.26 12.46
N PHE A 18 44.58 -21.26 11.57
CA PHE A 18 43.55 -21.44 10.53
C PHE A 18 42.29 -22.13 11.03
N ALA A 19 42.34 -22.98 12.05
CA ALA A 19 41.18 -23.64 12.65
C ALA A 19 40.29 -22.69 13.47
N CYS A 20 40.81 -21.52 13.88
CA CYS A 20 40.02 -20.49 14.63
C CYS A 20 39.29 -19.50 13.74
N LYS A 21 39.32 -19.64 12.41
CA LYS A 21 38.62 -18.75 11.48
C LYS A 21 37.33 -19.28 10.87
N THR A 22 36.87 -20.45 11.30
CA THR A 22 35.62 -21.05 10.80
C THR A 22 34.67 -21.33 11.93
N SER A 23 34.04 -20.31 12.48
CA SER A 23 32.69 -20.30 13.04
C SER A 23 32.36 -18.95 13.67
N GLN A 24 32.51 -17.86 12.89
CA GLN A 24 31.55 -16.79 13.04
C GLN A 24 30.43 -17.08 12.03
N GLU A 25 29.61 -18.07 12.33
CA GLU A 25 28.23 -18.02 11.93
C GLU A 25 27.72 -16.70 12.53
N SER A 26 27.62 -15.68 11.68
CA SER A 26 26.83 -14.53 11.99
C SER A 26 25.44 -15.08 12.34
N ALA A 27 25.11 -15.07 13.60
CA ALA A 27 23.72 -15.13 14.00
C ALA A 27 23.05 -13.96 13.29
N GLN A 28 22.58 -14.20 12.06
CA GLN A 28 21.54 -13.39 11.46
C GLN A 28 20.40 -13.48 12.45
N THR A 29 20.37 -12.55 13.40
CA THR A 29 19.13 -12.22 14.08
C THR A 29 18.17 -11.88 12.94
N THR A 30 17.36 -12.86 12.55
CA THR A 30 16.17 -12.61 11.73
C THR A 30 15.42 -11.59 12.54
N LYS A 31 15.53 -10.31 12.14
CA LYS A 31 14.66 -9.24 12.62
C LYS A 31 13.27 -9.81 12.39
N LYS A 32 12.60 -10.23 13.46
CA LYS A 32 11.23 -10.71 13.37
C LYS A 32 10.46 -9.54 12.77
N ASN A 33 10.12 -9.62 11.49
CA ASN A 33 9.42 -8.54 10.83
C ASN A 33 8.16 -8.28 11.65
N LYS A 34 8.05 -7.08 12.20
CA LYS A 34 6.83 -6.68 12.89
C LYS A 34 5.68 -6.80 11.90
N PRO A 35 4.52 -7.31 12.30
CA PRO A 35 3.36 -7.35 11.40
C PRO A 35 3.02 -5.93 10.94
N VAL A 36 2.63 -5.80 9.69
CA VAL A 36 2.09 -4.54 9.16
C VAL A 36 0.65 -4.43 9.65
N ILE A 37 0.33 -3.32 10.30
CA ILE A 37 -1.02 -3.00 10.81
C ILE A 37 -1.42 -1.65 10.23
N ILE A 38 -2.44 -1.65 9.39
CA ILE A 38 -2.92 -0.47 8.66
C ILE A 38 -4.31 -0.10 9.17
N GLY A 39 -4.49 1.15 9.56
CA GLY A 39 -5.80 1.70 9.89
C GLY A 39 -6.27 2.69 8.83
N TYR A 40 -7.51 2.54 8.34
CA TYR A 40 -8.14 3.56 7.50
C TYR A 40 -8.86 4.58 8.37
N VAL A 41 -8.62 5.86 8.12
CA VAL A 41 -9.19 6.97 8.88
C VAL A 41 -10.10 7.79 7.98
N PRO A 42 -11.41 7.89 8.31
CA PRO A 42 -12.40 8.53 7.44
C PRO A 42 -12.35 10.07 7.53
N GLY A 43 -11.59 10.72 6.66
CA GLY A 43 -11.48 12.18 6.57
C GLY A 43 -12.78 12.88 6.17
N PHE A 44 -13.65 12.17 5.44
CA PHE A 44 -14.97 12.66 5.03
C PHE A 44 -15.95 12.87 6.18
N ARG A 45 -15.63 12.42 7.39
CA ARG A 45 -16.46 12.63 8.61
C ARG A 45 -16.17 13.94 9.33
N GLY A 46 -15.30 14.78 8.78
CA GLY A 46 -14.89 16.05 9.39
C GLY A 46 -13.55 15.99 10.08
N GLU A 47 -13.34 16.83 11.08
CA GLU A 47 -12.08 16.83 11.82
C GLU A 47 -11.92 15.57 12.67
N LEU A 48 -10.71 14.97 12.57
CA LEU A 48 -10.35 13.80 13.36
C LEU A 48 -10.11 14.17 14.83
N ASP A 49 -10.46 13.27 15.71
CA ASP A 49 -9.94 13.24 17.08
C ASP A 49 -8.74 12.28 17.13
N GLU A 50 -7.55 12.82 16.94
CA GLU A 50 -6.29 12.05 16.90
C GLU A 50 -6.01 11.33 18.23
N LYS A 51 -6.59 11.77 19.33
CA LYS A 51 -6.43 11.14 20.65
C LYS A 51 -7.07 9.77 20.75
N THR A 52 -8.01 9.46 19.84
CA THR A 52 -8.64 8.14 19.76
C THR A 52 -7.78 7.11 19.03
N ILE A 53 -6.65 7.54 18.42
CA ILE A 53 -5.76 6.71 17.62
C ILE A 53 -4.52 6.36 18.44
N ASP A 54 -4.34 5.09 18.78
CA ASP A 54 -3.10 4.60 19.39
C ASP A 54 -2.04 4.34 18.30
N ALA A 55 -1.20 5.33 18.05
CA ALA A 55 -0.17 5.28 17.01
C ALA A 55 0.81 4.12 17.19
N ASN A 56 1.05 3.67 18.44
CA ASN A 56 1.99 2.59 18.73
C ASN A 56 1.47 1.20 18.33
N LYS A 57 0.16 1.08 18.07
CA LYS A 57 -0.46 -0.15 17.56
C LYS A 57 -0.51 -0.23 16.06
N LEU A 58 -0.16 0.85 15.36
CA LEU A 58 -0.24 0.95 13.91
C LEU A 58 1.16 1.07 13.29
N THR A 59 1.29 0.56 12.09
CA THR A 59 2.43 0.84 11.21
C THR A 59 2.09 1.87 10.14
N HIS A 60 0.81 1.90 9.74
CA HIS A 60 0.31 2.80 8.69
C HIS A 60 -1.06 3.35 9.07
N ILE A 61 -1.32 4.56 8.59
CA ILE A 61 -2.65 5.16 8.54
C ILE A 61 -2.93 5.56 7.10
N ASN A 62 -3.99 5.02 6.52
CA ASN A 62 -4.51 5.43 5.23
C ASN A 62 -5.62 6.45 5.46
N TYR A 63 -5.43 7.67 4.98
CA TYR A 63 -6.41 8.74 5.05
C TYR A 63 -7.45 8.59 3.95
N ALA A 64 -8.65 8.21 4.30
CA ALA A 64 -9.75 7.93 3.38
C ALA A 64 -10.75 9.09 3.41
N PHE A 65 -11.00 9.81 2.34
CA PHE A 65 -10.45 9.59 1.03
C PHE A 65 -10.06 10.93 0.38
N VAL A 66 -9.17 10.84 -0.60
CA VAL A 66 -8.92 11.90 -1.58
C VAL A 66 -9.73 11.57 -2.84
N ASP A 67 -10.38 12.55 -3.41
CA ASP A 67 -11.25 12.39 -4.58
C ASP A 67 -10.45 12.48 -5.91
N VAL A 68 -11.11 12.15 -7.00
CA VAL A 68 -10.60 12.30 -8.38
C VAL A 68 -11.46 13.31 -9.13
N LYS A 69 -10.87 14.44 -9.51
CA LYS A 69 -11.58 15.50 -10.24
C LYS A 69 -10.69 16.08 -11.36
N ASP A 70 -11.24 16.21 -12.56
CA ASP A 70 -10.53 16.81 -13.70
C ASP A 70 -9.15 16.20 -13.96
N SER A 71 -9.03 14.89 -13.85
CA SER A 71 -7.77 14.12 -13.91
C SER A 71 -6.75 14.53 -12.84
N MET A 72 -7.21 14.92 -11.66
CA MET A 72 -6.37 15.27 -10.50
C MET A 72 -6.78 14.50 -9.27
N ALA A 73 -5.83 14.17 -8.40
CA ALA A 73 -6.12 13.89 -7.01
C ALA A 73 -6.60 15.20 -6.36
N TRP A 74 -7.77 15.18 -5.72
CA TRP A 74 -8.49 16.37 -5.28
C TRP A 74 -8.93 16.28 -3.84
N LEU A 75 -8.53 17.25 -3.01
CA LEU A 75 -9.02 17.36 -1.63
C LEU A 75 -10.40 18.04 -1.64
N THR A 76 -11.43 17.31 -1.21
CA THR A 76 -12.82 17.80 -1.26
C THR A 76 -13.10 18.88 -0.22
N ASN A 77 -12.43 18.80 0.94
CA ASN A 77 -12.53 19.79 2.01
C ASN A 77 -11.14 20.22 2.47
N LEU A 78 -10.53 21.10 1.71
CA LEU A 78 -9.15 21.54 1.94
C LEU A 78 -8.89 22.04 3.38
N ALA A 79 -9.87 22.70 3.99
CA ALA A 79 -9.72 23.20 5.37
C ALA A 79 -9.60 22.05 6.37
N THR A 80 -10.56 21.12 6.34
CA THR A 80 -10.60 19.94 7.21
C THR A 80 -9.43 19.00 6.93
N ASP A 81 -9.17 18.71 5.64
CA ASP A 81 -8.07 17.82 5.23
C ASP A 81 -6.72 18.34 5.72
N THR A 82 -6.48 19.66 5.60
CA THR A 82 -5.24 20.29 6.09
C THR A 82 -5.08 20.12 7.61
N ILE A 83 -6.15 20.24 8.38
CA ILE A 83 -6.14 20.05 9.84
C ILE A 83 -5.86 18.58 10.15
N ASN A 84 -6.55 17.67 9.48
CA ASN A 84 -6.43 16.23 9.69
C ASN A 84 -5.00 15.74 9.36
N PHE A 85 -4.41 16.13 8.25
CA PHE A 85 -3.02 15.77 7.92
C PHE A 85 -2.02 16.28 8.96
N ARG A 86 -2.24 17.46 9.53
CA ARG A 86 -1.42 17.99 10.62
C ARG A 86 -1.57 17.14 11.88
N LYS A 87 -2.79 16.82 12.27
CA LYS A 87 -3.10 15.96 13.42
C LYS A 87 -2.49 14.57 13.26
N LEU A 88 -2.59 13.97 12.08
CA LEU A 88 -1.98 12.66 11.81
C LEU A 88 -0.45 12.73 11.88
N ASN A 89 0.18 13.79 11.37
CA ASN A 89 1.62 13.96 11.51
C ASN A 89 2.07 14.12 12.98
N TYR A 90 1.25 14.68 13.87
CA TYR A 90 1.56 14.73 15.31
C TYR A 90 1.70 13.34 15.94
N LEU A 91 0.98 12.33 15.44
CA LEU A 91 1.09 10.95 15.91
C LEU A 91 2.50 10.36 15.69
N LYS A 92 3.29 10.91 14.76
CA LYS A 92 4.68 10.53 14.56
C LYS A 92 5.60 10.93 15.73
N ASN A 93 5.16 11.79 16.63
CA ASN A 93 5.90 12.08 17.88
C ASN A 93 5.88 10.85 18.81
N ASP A 94 4.78 10.10 18.81
CA ASP A 94 4.63 8.90 19.61
C ASP A 94 5.18 7.66 18.90
N ASN A 95 5.04 7.61 17.56
CA ASN A 95 5.58 6.54 16.72
C ASN A 95 6.28 7.13 15.48
N PRO A 96 7.60 7.39 15.56
CA PRO A 96 8.37 7.97 14.44
C PRO A 96 8.38 7.11 13.16
N ASP A 97 8.14 5.81 13.27
CA ASP A 97 8.10 4.89 12.12
C ASP A 97 6.73 4.84 11.43
N LEU A 98 5.70 5.48 12.01
CA LEU A 98 4.34 5.52 11.46
C LEU A 98 4.32 6.12 10.06
N LYS A 99 3.69 5.44 9.11
CA LYS A 99 3.47 5.93 7.75
C LYS A 99 2.06 6.49 7.62
N ILE A 100 1.94 7.65 6.99
CA ILE A 100 0.66 8.29 6.69
C ILE A 100 0.52 8.37 5.19
N ILE A 101 -0.47 7.69 4.65
CA ILE A 101 -0.71 7.51 3.23
C ILE A 101 -2.06 8.12 2.87
N ILE A 102 -2.18 8.82 1.76
CA ILE A 102 -3.49 9.19 1.22
C ILE A 102 -4.08 8.03 0.45
N SER A 103 -5.33 7.68 0.74
CA SER A 103 -6.12 6.75 -0.07
C SER A 103 -6.99 7.56 -1.03
N ILE A 104 -6.83 7.31 -2.33
CA ILE A 104 -7.55 8.03 -3.40
C ILE A 104 -8.62 7.10 -3.94
N GLY A 105 -9.88 7.55 -3.94
CA GLY A 105 -11.03 6.79 -4.42
C GLY A 105 -11.96 6.35 -3.31
N GLY A 106 -12.22 5.04 -3.21
CA GLY A 106 -13.29 4.45 -2.41
C GLY A 106 -14.59 4.40 -3.19
N TRP A 107 -15.62 3.76 -2.61
CA TRP A 107 -16.87 3.47 -3.29
C TRP A 107 -17.52 4.71 -3.94
N ALA A 108 -17.67 5.81 -3.19
CA ALA A 108 -18.37 7.00 -3.64
C ALA A 108 -17.49 8.02 -4.40
N TRP A 109 -16.20 7.77 -4.61
CA TRP A 109 -15.28 8.68 -5.30
C TRP A 109 -14.45 7.99 -6.40
N SER A 110 -14.97 6.89 -6.94
CA SER A 110 -14.34 6.15 -8.05
C SER A 110 -14.89 6.51 -9.43
N GLU A 111 -15.88 7.41 -9.53
CA GLU A 111 -16.59 7.72 -10.79
C GLU A 111 -15.64 8.22 -11.89
N ASN A 112 -14.63 8.99 -11.51
CA ASN A 112 -13.79 9.73 -12.44
C ASN A 112 -12.45 9.07 -12.78
N PHE A 113 -12.13 7.89 -12.21
CA PHE A 113 -10.84 7.25 -12.43
C PHE A 113 -10.58 6.90 -13.89
N SER A 114 -11.55 6.26 -14.56
CA SER A 114 -11.39 5.82 -15.94
C SER A 114 -11.08 6.98 -16.89
N ASP A 115 -11.66 8.17 -16.65
CA ASP A 115 -11.34 9.38 -17.40
C ASP A 115 -9.97 9.96 -16.99
N ALA A 116 -9.67 9.95 -15.69
CA ALA A 116 -8.43 10.50 -15.16
C ALA A 116 -7.20 9.74 -15.66
N VAL A 117 -7.34 8.46 -15.98
CA VAL A 117 -6.20 7.62 -16.40
C VAL A 117 -6.21 7.25 -17.89
N LEU A 118 -7.17 7.77 -18.66
CA LEU A 118 -7.38 7.38 -20.05
C LEU A 118 -6.19 7.69 -20.96
N THR A 119 -5.56 8.84 -20.80
CA THR A 119 -4.44 9.30 -21.63
C THR A 119 -3.15 9.43 -20.83
N GLN A 120 -2.00 9.38 -21.50
CA GLN A 120 -0.71 9.63 -20.88
C GLN A 120 -0.66 10.98 -20.15
N ASN A 121 -1.25 12.02 -20.74
CA ASN A 121 -1.27 13.36 -20.14
C ASN A 121 -2.14 13.40 -18.88
N SER A 122 -3.32 12.79 -18.91
CA SER A 122 -4.21 12.76 -17.75
C SER A 122 -3.62 11.90 -16.62
N ARG A 123 -3.03 10.74 -16.91
CA ARG A 123 -2.32 9.91 -15.92
C ARG A 123 -1.17 10.67 -15.26
N ARG A 124 -0.36 11.39 -16.07
CA ARG A 124 0.73 12.21 -15.53
C ARG A 124 0.20 13.31 -14.61
N LYS A 125 -0.86 14.01 -15.01
CA LYS A 125 -1.51 15.05 -14.19
C LYS A 125 -2.02 14.47 -12.87
N PHE A 126 -2.67 13.31 -12.91
CA PHE A 126 -3.15 12.59 -11.75
C PHE A 126 -2.00 12.26 -10.78
N ALA A 127 -0.95 11.62 -11.28
CA ALA A 127 0.22 11.24 -10.49
C ALA A 127 0.91 12.46 -9.85
N GLN A 128 1.10 13.54 -10.62
CA GLN A 128 1.72 14.79 -10.14
C GLN A 128 0.91 15.45 -9.03
N THR A 129 -0.42 15.49 -9.17
CA THR A 129 -1.27 16.12 -8.14
C THR A 129 -1.34 15.26 -6.87
N GLY A 130 -1.37 13.94 -6.98
CA GLY A 130 -1.24 13.04 -5.83
C GLY A 130 0.09 13.21 -5.11
N ALA A 131 1.20 13.21 -5.86
CA ALA A 131 2.54 13.44 -5.31
C ALA A 131 2.67 14.83 -4.66
N ALA A 132 2.05 15.87 -5.24
CA ALA A 132 2.05 17.22 -4.67
C ALA A 132 1.31 17.29 -3.32
N ILE A 133 0.22 16.53 -3.14
CA ILE A 133 -0.44 16.40 -1.83
C ILE A 133 0.51 15.72 -0.83
N VAL A 134 1.15 14.63 -1.21
CA VAL A 134 2.12 13.90 -0.36
C VAL A 134 3.27 14.82 0.07
N GLU A 135 3.86 15.57 -0.86
CA GLU A 135 4.95 16.52 -0.57
C GLU A 135 4.48 17.64 0.35
N ARG A 136 3.36 18.30 -0.01
CA ARG A 136 2.83 19.47 0.71
C ARG A 136 2.53 19.19 2.18
N TYR A 137 2.00 18.01 2.47
CA TYR A 137 1.56 17.63 3.81
C TYR A 137 2.53 16.68 4.52
N ASN A 138 3.73 16.46 3.98
CA ASN A 138 4.76 15.57 4.56
C ASN A 138 4.24 14.16 4.84
N LEU A 139 3.54 13.58 3.88
CA LEU A 139 2.98 12.24 3.96
C LEU A 139 3.98 11.19 3.43
N ASP A 140 3.59 9.90 3.45
CA ASP A 140 4.51 8.80 3.20
C ASP A 140 4.18 7.99 1.95
N GLY A 141 3.08 8.29 1.25
CA GLY A 141 2.73 7.56 0.03
C GLY A 141 1.30 7.78 -0.45
N ILE A 142 0.94 6.97 -1.44
CA ILE A 142 -0.35 6.97 -2.12
C ILE A 142 -0.90 5.55 -2.14
N ASP A 143 -2.12 5.38 -1.68
CA ASP A 143 -2.97 4.20 -1.82
C ASP A 143 -4.03 4.49 -2.88
N ILE A 144 -4.34 3.52 -3.73
CA ILE A 144 -5.40 3.63 -4.73
C ILE A 144 -6.52 2.67 -4.38
N ASP A 145 -7.71 3.20 -4.23
CA ASP A 145 -8.93 2.45 -3.95
C ASP A 145 -9.94 2.70 -5.08
N TRP A 146 -9.63 2.15 -6.27
CA TRP A 146 -10.51 2.31 -7.44
C TRP A 146 -11.54 1.19 -7.50
N GLU A 147 -12.83 1.54 -7.37
CA GLU A 147 -13.95 0.58 -7.32
C GLU A 147 -14.89 0.78 -8.52
N TYR A 148 -14.64 0.15 -9.70
CA TYR A 148 -13.56 -0.76 -9.97
C TYR A 148 -12.98 -0.52 -11.38
N PRO A 149 -11.70 -0.82 -11.65
CA PRO A 149 -11.17 -0.74 -13.01
C PRO A 149 -11.85 -1.77 -13.91
N GLY A 150 -12.34 -1.34 -15.09
CA GLY A 150 -12.96 -2.20 -16.08
C GLY A 150 -14.26 -2.89 -15.65
N MET A 151 -14.83 -2.50 -14.52
CA MET A 151 -16.07 -3.08 -13.98
C MET A 151 -16.97 -2.00 -13.38
N ARG A 152 -18.25 -2.35 -13.26
CA ARG A 152 -19.23 -1.49 -12.61
C ARG A 152 -19.00 -1.45 -11.10
N GLY A 153 -18.93 -0.23 -10.55
CA GLY A 153 -19.07 0.13 -9.15
C GLY A 153 -20.29 1.03 -8.94
N GLU A 154 -20.20 2.02 -8.03
CA GLU A 154 -21.22 3.06 -7.86
C GLU A 154 -21.01 4.17 -8.90
N ASP A 155 -21.94 4.31 -9.83
CA ASP A 155 -22.00 5.36 -10.87
C ASP A 155 -20.67 5.65 -11.62
N ASN A 156 -19.71 4.73 -11.53
CA ASN A 156 -18.40 4.89 -12.15
C ASN A 156 -18.45 4.66 -13.67
N VAL A 157 -17.71 5.49 -14.41
CA VAL A 157 -17.35 5.19 -15.80
C VAL A 157 -16.31 4.06 -15.78
N PHE A 158 -16.49 3.04 -16.62
CA PHE A 158 -15.52 1.96 -16.79
C PHE A 158 -15.37 1.57 -18.27
N ARG A 159 -14.17 1.14 -18.64
CA ARG A 159 -13.78 0.83 -20.02
C ARG A 159 -12.91 -0.42 -20.06
N THR A 160 -12.83 -1.03 -21.24
CA THR A 160 -11.88 -2.15 -21.46
C THR A 160 -10.44 -1.70 -21.35
N GLU A 161 -10.14 -0.44 -21.70
CA GLU A 161 -8.84 0.20 -21.60
C GLU A 161 -8.37 0.40 -20.15
N ASP A 162 -9.27 0.34 -19.18
CA ASP A 162 -8.93 0.43 -17.76
C ASP A 162 -7.97 -0.68 -17.34
N LYS A 163 -8.01 -1.84 -18.02
CA LYS A 163 -7.09 -2.95 -17.78
C LYS A 163 -5.62 -2.52 -17.88
N GLU A 164 -5.24 -1.91 -18.99
CA GLU A 164 -3.89 -1.40 -19.23
C GLU A 164 -3.66 -0.08 -18.45
N ASN A 165 -4.67 0.79 -18.44
CA ASN A 165 -4.57 2.10 -17.81
C ASN A 165 -4.37 2.02 -16.30
N PHE A 166 -4.91 1.00 -15.64
CA PHE A 166 -4.67 0.72 -14.23
C PHE A 166 -3.18 0.48 -13.96
N THR A 167 -2.53 -0.34 -14.77
CA THR A 167 -1.08 -0.57 -14.71
C THR A 167 -0.28 0.71 -14.95
N LEU A 168 -0.65 1.45 -16.02
CA LEU A 168 0.04 2.68 -16.42
C LEU A 168 -0.13 3.82 -15.39
N MET A 169 -1.24 3.83 -14.65
CA MET A 169 -1.46 4.75 -13.53
C MET A 169 -0.44 4.51 -12.41
N PHE A 170 -0.27 3.25 -11.98
CA PHE A 170 0.72 2.92 -10.94
C PHE A 170 2.13 3.24 -11.38
N LYS A 171 2.46 2.97 -12.65
CA LYS A 171 3.74 3.37 -13.21
C LYS A 171 3.96 4.88 -13.09
N ALA A 172 2.98 5.69 -13.49
CA ALA A 172 3.08 7.14 -13.40
C ALA A 172 3.21 7.65 -11.96
N ILE A 173 2.45 7.08 -11.01
CA ILE A 173 2.54 7.41 -9.58
C ILE A 173 3.94 7.06 -9.05
N ARG A 174 4.44 5.86 -9.33
CA ARG A 174 5.76 5.43 -8.90
C ARG A 174 6.85 6.36 -9.44
N GLU A 175 6.80 6.70 -10.72
CA GLU A 175 7.76 7.63 -11.35
C GLU A 175 7.79 9.00 -10.67
N GLU A 176 6.64 9.56 -10.28
CA GLU A 176 6.59 10.85 -9.57
C GLU A 176 7.12 10.73 -8.12
N LEU A 177 6.76 9.66 -7.41
CA LEU A 177 7.26 9.45 -6.05
C LEU A 177 8.77 9.12 -6.01
N ASP A 178 9.31 8.45 -7.02
CA ASP A 178 10.75 8.19 -7.15
C ASP A 178 11.55 9.48 -7.40
N LYS A 179 10.99 10.44 -8.15
CA LYS A 179 11.57 11.79 -8.27
C LYS A 179 11.62 12.49 -6.91
N MET A 180 10.57 12.36 -6.11
CA MET A 180 10.55 12.90 -4.75
C MET A 180 11.58 12.20 -3.86
N THR A 181 11.70 10.87 -3.96
CA THR A 181 12.73 10.09 -3.25
C THR A 181 14.13 10.60 -3.57
N THR A 182 14.43 10.84 -4.85
CA THR A 182 15.71 11.38 -5.29
C THR A 182 15.99 12.77 -4.69
N LYS A 183 14.96 13.59 -4.56
CA LYS A 183 15.05 14.96 -4.01
C LYS A 183 15.22 14.98 -2.49
N THR A 184 14.52 14.11 -1.78
CA THR A 184 14.36 14.18 -0.31
C THR A 184 15.17 13.13 0.44
N GLY A 185 15.58 12.04 -0.22
CA GLY A 185 16.17 10.86 0.41
C GLY A 185 15.15 9.98 1.15
N LYS A 186 13.86 10.38 1.19
CA LYS A 186 12.77 9.63 1.82
C LYS A 186 12.14 8.69 0.80
N THR A 187 11.88 7.43 1.19
CA THR A 187 11.11 6.49 0.37
C THR A 187 9.62 6.70 0.56
N TYR A 188 8.85 6.61 -0.53
CA TYR A 188 7.40 6.75 -0.54
C TYR A 188 6.75 5.46 -1.00
N GLN A 189 5.64 5.11 -0.39
CA GLN A 189 4.91 3.89 -0.70
C GLN A 189 3.81 4.12 -1.74
N VAL A 190 3.59 3.11 -2.58
CA VAL A 190 2.44 3.00 -3.47
C VAL A 190 1.71 1.71 -3.14
N THR A 191 0.44 1.80 -2.82
CA THR A 191 -0.39 0.65 -2.48
C THR A 191 -1.72 0.71 -3.19
N THR A 192 -2.49 -0.35 -3.12
CA THR A 192 -3.85 -0.36 -3.65
C THR A 192 -4.76 -1.24 -2.80
N ALA A 193 -5.99 -0.79 -2.58
CA ALA A 193 -7.08 -1.61 -2.10
C ALA A 193 -7.74 -2.33 -3.28
N LEU A 194 -8.04 -3.60 -3.14
CA LEU A 194 -8.62 -4.42 -4.19
C LEU A 194 -9.68 -5.35 -3.62
N PRO A 195 -10.79 -5.58 -4.37
CA PRO A 195 -11.78 -6.55 -3.98
C PRO A 195 -11.25 -7.98 -4.06
N CYS A 196 -11.84 -8.87 -3.26
CA CYS A 196 -11.48 -10.28 -3.23
C CYS A 196 -12.38 -11.11 -4.14
N PHE A 197 -12.43 -10.79 -5.45
CA PHE A 197 -13.17 -11.61 -6.40
C PHE A 197 -12.39 -11.86 -7.70
N PRO A 198 -12.50 -13.10 -8.27
CA PRO A 198 -11.68 -13.55 -9.40
C PRO A 198 -11.80 -12.71 -10.67
N LYS A 199 -12.95 -12.05 -10.87
CA LYS A 199 -13.21 -11.23 -12.07
C LYS A 199 -12.22 -10.06 -12.19
N LEU A 200 -11.72 -9.53 -11.06
CA LEU A 200 -10.72 -8.48 -11.06
C LEU A 200 -9.47 -8.85 -11.88
N PHE A 201 -9.00 -10.10 -11.76
CA PHE A 201 -7.81 -10.58 -12.48
C PHE A 201 -8.01 -10.72 -13.99
N GLN A 202 -9.26 -10.72 -14.47
CA GLN A 202 -9.57 -10.72 -15.89
C GLN A 202 -9.49 -9.31 -16.51
N VAL A 203 -9.80 -8.30 -15.70
CA VAL A 203 -9.89 -6.88 -16.10
C VAL A 203 -8.72 -6.04 -15.64
N THR A 204 -7.70 -6.64 -15.03
CA THR A 204 -6.46 -6.01 -14.60
C THR A 204 -5.25 -6.83 -14.99
N GLU A 205 -4.07 -6.22 -14.96
CA GLU A 205 -2.78 -6.86 -15.23
C GLU A 205 -1.94 -6.90 -13.94
N MET A 206 -2.45 -7.62 -12.90
CA MET A 206 -1.86 -7.55 -11.56
C MET A 206 -0.37 -7.94 -11.50
N GLY A 207 0.10 -8.84 -12.40
CA GLY A 207 1.51 -9.17 -12.53
C GLY A 207 2.38 -7.98 -13.00
N GLU A 208 1.83 -7.08 -13.81
CA GLU A 208 2.49 -5.83 -14.22
C GLU A 208 2.36 -4.75 -13.14
N VAL A 209 1.18 -4.61 -12.52
CA VAL A 209 0.92 -3.70 -11.40
C VAL A 209 1.90 -3.95 -10.26
N ALA A 210 2.18 -5.21 -9.93
CA ALA A 210 3.09 -5.60 -8.85
C ALA A 210 4.52 -5.04 -9.00
N LYS A 211 4.91 -4.58 -10.18
CA LYS A 211 6.23 -3.94 -10.41
C LYS A 211 6.31 -2.51 -9.86
N TYR A 212 5.17 -1.88 -9.57
CA TYR A 212 5.08 -0.47 -9.21
C TYR A 212 4.54 -0.22 -7.81
N ILE A 213 3.96 -1.25 -7.17
CA ILE A 213 3.36 -1.14 -5.84
C ILE A 213 4.19 -1.87 -4.78
N ASP A 214 4.04 -1.47 -3.52
CA ASP A 214 4.74 -2.09 -2.40
C ASP A 214 3.95 -3.26 -1.81
N TYR A 215 2.62 -3.15 -1.74
CA TYR A 215 1.71 -4.21 -1.27
C TYR A 215 0.25 -3.96 -1.68
N LEU A 216 -0.57 -4.96 -1.44
CA LEU A 216 -2.01 -4.96 -1.70
C LEU A 216 -2.80 -4.98 -0.39
N ASN A 217 -3.87 -4.19 -0.33
CA ASN A 217 -4.89 -4.24 0.72
C ASN A 217 -6.11 -4.99 0.18
N ILE A 218 -6.23 -6.28 0.50
CA ILE A 218 -7.35 -7.07 0.00
C ILE A 218 -8.59 -6.79 0.83
N MET A 219 -9.66 -6.30 0.18
CA MET A 219 -10.97 -6.07 0.77
C MET A 219 -11.73 -7.40 0.90
N ALA A 220 -11.32 -8.25 1.85
CA ALA A 220 -11.91 -9.54 2.12
C ALA A 220 -13.14 -9.40 3.03
N TYR A 221 -14.08 -8.56 2.63
CA TYR A 221 -15.31 -8.24 3.34
C TYR A 221 -16.41 -7.80 2.36
N ASP A 222 -17.58 -7.42 2.86
CA ASP A 222 -18.77 -7.06 2.08
C ASP A 222 -19.27 -8.19 1.17
N TYR A 223 -19.02 -9.44 1.59
CA TYR A 223 -19.51 -10.61 0.84
C TYR A 223 -21.04 -10.73 0.88
N TYR A 224 -21.66 -10.23 1.94
CA TYR A 224 -23.09 -10.07 2.09
C TYR A 224 -23.36 -8.63 2.55
N VAL A 225 -24.17 -7.91 1.78
CA VAL A 225 -24.50 -6.49 2.01
C VAL A 225 -26.02 -6.31 2.13
N ASN A 226 -26.47 -5.09 2.38
CA ASN A 226 -27.88 -4.76 2.51
C ASN A 226 -28.70 -5.24 1.30
N GLY A 227 -29.79 -5.97 1.57
CA GLY A 227 -30.66 -6.57 0.55
C GLY A 227 -30.34 -8.03 0.21
N ASP A 228 -29.20 -8.54 0.66
CA ASP A 228 -28.87 -9.94 0.52
C ASP A 228 -29.56 -10.81 1.60
N THR A 229 -29.61 -12.12 1.33
CA THR A 229 -29.88 -13.11 2.38
C THR A 229 -28.80 -13.01 3.46
N ALA A 230 -29.16 -13.23 4.72
CA ALA A 230 -28.19 -13.21 5.81
C ALA A 230 -27.04 -14.19 5.57
N GLY A 231 -25.81 -13.71 5.69
CA GLY A 231 -24.59 -14.48 5.44
C GLY A 231 -23.40 -13.90 6.17
N HIS A 232 -22.24 -14.53 6.04
CA HIS A 232 -21.02 -14.06 6.66
C HIS A 232 -20.41 -12.90 5.86
N HIS A 233 -20.17 -11.79 6.54
CA HIS A 233 -19.62 -10.56 5.96
C HIS A 233 -18.20 -10.76 5.38
N SER A 234 -17.42 -11.64 6.00
CA SER A 234 -15.98 -11.81 5.72
C SER A 234 -15.54 -13.27 6.00
N ASN A 235 -16.17 -14.23 5.33
CA ASN A 235 -15.87 -15.64 5.54
C ASN A 235 -14.60 -16.07 4.79
N LEU A 236 -13.75 -16.85 5.45
CA LEU A 236 -12.53 -17.40 4.87
C LEU A 236 -12.80 -18.64 4.00
N TYR A 237 -13.88 -19.38 4.31
CA TYR A 237 -14.22 -20.61 3.63
C TYR A 237 -15.61 -20.54 3.03
N HIS A 238 -15.79 -21.23 1.89
CA HIS A 238 -17.11 -21.41 1.28
C HIS A 238 -18.06 -22.08 2.28
N SER A 239 -19.32 -21.64 2.27
CA SER A 239 -20.40 -22.28 3.03
C SER A 239 -21.47 -22.76 2.07
N GLU A 240 -21.79 -24.06 2.12
CA GLU A 240 -22.86 -24.67 1.31
C GLU A 240 -24.25 -24.11 1.61
N ASN A 241 -24.41 -23.44 2.76
CA ASN A 241 -25.67 -22.83 3.18
C ASN A 241 -25.91 -21.43 2.61
N TYR A 242 -24.93 -20.85 1.93
CA TYR A 242 -24.97 -19.49 1.40
C TYR A 242 -24.55 -19.49 -0.06
N ASP A 243 -25.50 -19.65 -0.94
CA ASP A 243 -25.30 -19.73 -2.39
C ASP A 243 -25.40 -18.34 -3.02
N LYS A 244 -24.29 -17.60 -2.98
CA LYS A 244 -24.16 -16.33 -3.71
C LYS A 244 -23.03 -16.52 -4.74
N GLU A 245 -23.39 -16.72 -6.01
CA GLU A 245 -22.46 -17.12 -7.07
C GLU A 245 -21.34 -16.13 -7.37
N ASP A 246 -21.53 -14.82 -7.17
CA ASP A 246 -20.63 -13.77 -7.62
C ASP A 246 -20.04 -12.89 -6.48
N SER A 247 -20.34 -13.18 -5.26
CA SER A 247 -19.71 -12.49 -4.15
C SER A 247 -18.38 -13.16 -3.84
N GLY A 248 -17.42 -12.42 -3.30
CA GLY A 248 -16.15 -12.92 -2.80
C GLY A 248 -16.24 -14.08 -1.78
N ASN A 249 -17.27 -14.92 -1.90
CA ASN A 249 -17.51 -16.11 -1.09
C ASN A 249 -16.42 -17.17 -1.18
N LYS A 250 -15.41 -16.91 -2.02
CA LYS A 250 -14.26 -17.78 -2.23
C LYS A 250 -13.00 -16.91 -2.16
N ALA A 251 -12.62 -16.53 -0.97
CA ALA A 251 -11.28 -15.99 -0.75
C ALA A 251 -10.24 -17.09 -0.88
#